data_19cb3b9820cfeadf15685f6cd4048058
#
_entry.id   19cb3b9820cfeadf15685f6cd4048058
#
_cell.length_a   1.000
_cell.length_b   1.000
_cell.length_c   1.000
_cell.angle_alpha   90.00
_cell.angle_beta   90.00
_cell.angle_gamma   90.00
#
_symmetry.space_group_name_H-M   'P 1'
#
loop_
_entity.id
_entity.type
_entity.pdbx_description
1 polymer ?
#
loop_
_entity_poly.entity_id
_entity_poly.type
_entity_poly.pdbx_seq_one_letter_code
_entity_poly.pdbx_strand_id
1 'polypeptide(L)'
;MGIAVWIDIDPRSGVPIYVQLAAQVRHAVEVGGLVPGEKLPTVRGLAEDLAIAPNTIVKAYSELRREGLVESRAGVGTVVAEGVAEIARGRRREAVFERLRVLVRDAAALGITEDDLWEILDSEFERMPREG
;
A
#
# COMPACT_ATOMS: atom_id res chain seq x y z
N MET A 1 11.24 -3.07 -12.34
CA MET A 1 10.94 -1.64 -12.34
C MET A 1 10.92 -1.11 -10.91
N GLY A 2 11.39 0.11 -10.71
CA GLY A 2 11.43 0.71 -9.39
C GLY A 2 10.08 1.22 -8.92
N ILE A 3 9.96 1.51 -7.61
CA ILE A 3 8.72 2.02 -7.02
C ILE A 3 8.32 3.40 -7.56
N ALA A 4 9.25 4.17 -8.12
CA ALA A 4 8.97 5.48 -8.69
C ALA A 4 7.90 5.43 -9.79
N VAL A 5 7.74 4.28 -10.45
CA VAL A 5 6.80 4.12 -11.56
C VAL A 5 5.34 4.29 -11.12
N TRP A 6 5.00 3.86 -9.91
CA TRP A 6 3.61 3.94 -9.43
C TRP A 6 3.39 5.02 -8.38
N ILE A 7 4.44 5.74 -7.97
CA ILE A 7 4.29 6.84 -7.03
C ILE A 7 3.75 8.06 -7.75
N ASP A 8 2.65 8.58 -7.26
CA ASP A 8 1.97 9.75 -7.81
C ASP A 8 1.92 10.87 -6.77
N ILE A 9 2.80 11.85 -6.93
CA ILE A 9 2.89 12.98 -6.01
C ILE A 9 2.14 14.17 -6.58
N ASP A 10 1.21 14.71 -5.79
CA ASP A 10 0.46 15.91 -6.14
C ASP A 10 0.91 17.09 -5.28
N PRO A 11 1.76 17.98 -5.80
CA PRO A 11 2.22 19.12 -5.02
C PRO A 11 1.14 20.14 -4.69
N ARG A 12 -0.02 20.04 -5.32
CA ARG A 12 -1.14 20.98 -5.13
C ARG A 12 -2.19 20.48 -4.14
N SER A 13 -2.06 19.27 -3.63
CA SER A 13 -3.09 18.66 -2.78
C SER A 13 -3.22 19.31 -1.40
N GLY A 14 -2.22 20.07 -0.98
CA GLY A 14 -2.16 20.60 0.38
C GLY A 14 -1.59 19.62 1.40
N VAL A 15 -1.43 18.37 1.03
CA VAL A 15 -0.79 17.34 1.88
C VAL A 15 0.72 17.40 1.63
N PRO A 16 1.56 17.46 2.67
CA PRO A 16 3.01 17.45 2.48
C PRO A 16 3.46 16.27 1.64
N ILE A 17 4.44 16.48 0.78
CA ILE A 17 4.91 15.43 -0.16
C ILE A 17 5.39 14.18 0.59
N TYR A 18 6.11 14.34 1.71
CA TYR A 18 6.59 13.18 2.45
C TYR A 18 5.45 12.34 3.01
N VAL A 19 4.32 12.96 3.36
CA VAL A 19 3.13 12.24 3.83
C VAL A 19 2.50 11.44 2.69
N GLN A 20 2.41 12.04 1.51
CA GLN A 20 1.90 11.35 0.32
C GLN A 20 2.77 10.15 -0.04
N LEU A 21 4.07 10.34 -0.02
CA LEU A 21 5.02 9.28 -0.34
C LEU A 21 4.93 8.13 0.67
N ALA A 22 4.94 8.44 1.96
CA ALA A 22 4.83 7.44 3.02
C ALA A 22 3.51 6.66 2.91
N ALA A 23 2.40 7.36 2.63
CA ALA A 23 1.09 6.71 2.48
C ALA A 23 1.07 5.72 1.32
N GLN A 24 1.69 6.07 0.19
CA GLN A 24 1.72 5.19 -0.98
C GLN A 24 2.60 3.96 -0.76
N VAL A 25 3.75 4.13 -0.12
CA VAL A 25 4.62 3.00 0.23
C VAL A 25 3.93 2.10 1.26
N ARG A 26 3.31 2.69 2.28
CA ARG A 26 2.55 1.94 3.30
C ARG A 26 1.46 1.10 2.66
N HIS A 27 0.70 1.69 1.75
CA HIS A 27 -0.37 0.98 1.04
C HIS A 27 0.20 -0.19 0.23
N ALA A 28 1.32 0.03 -0.49
CA ALA A 28 1.95 -1.03 -1.27
C ALA A 28 2.39 -2.22 -0.40
N VAL A 29 2.91 -1.94 0.82
CA VAL A 29 3.27 -2.98 1.78
C VAL A 29 2.02 -3.74 2.24
N GLU A 30 0.96 -3.01 2.56
CA GLU A 30 -0.30 -3.59 3.06
C GLU A 30 -0.98 -4.51 2.06
N VAL A 31 -0.93 -4.17 0.77
CA VAL A 31 -1.57 -4.98 -0.27
C VAL A 31 -0.63 -5.98 -0.94
N GLY A 32 0.61 -6.06 -0.48
CA GLY A 32 1.58 -7.02 -1.01
C GLY A 32 2.29 -6.61 -2.29
N GLY A 33 2.15 -5.34 -2.71
CA GLY A 33 2.90 -4.81 -3.85
C GLY A 33 4.39 -4.63 -3.56
N LEU A 34 4.72 -4.44 -2.28
CA LEU A 34 6.09 -4.52 -1.78
C LEU A 34 6.12 -5.65 -0.76
N VAL A 35 7.02 -6.59 -0.93
CA VAL A 35 7.08 -7.80 -0.09
C VAL A 35 8.15 -7.68 0.98
N PRO A 36 8.02 -8.40 2.11
CA PRO A 36 9.04 -8.41 3.16
C PRO A 36 10.43 -8.73 2.60
N GLY A 37 11.42 -7.98 3.05
CA GLY A 37 12.81 -8.13 2.60
C GLY A 37 13.14 -7.39 1.30
N GLU A 38 12.14 -6.88 0.58
CA GLU A 38 12.38 -6.16 -0.66
C GLU A 38 13.08 -4.84 -0.37
N LYS A 39 14.09 -4.54 -1.16
CA LYS A 39 14.89 -3.33 -1.00
C LYS A 39 14.15 -2.12 -1.61
N LEU A 40 14.06 -1.04 -0.84
CA LEU A 40 13.56 0.23 -1.34
C LEU A 40 14.68 0.98 -2.09
N PRO A 41 14.33 1.89 -3.00
CA PRO A 41 15.32 2.74 -3.66
C PRO A 41 16.12 3.53 -2.63
N THR A 42 17.33 3.91 -2.99
CA THR A 42 18.14 4.83 -2.16
C THR A 42 17.45 6.18 -2.11
N VAL A 43 17.72 6.94 -1.04
CA VAL A 43 17.20 8.30 -0.91
C VAL A 43 17.55 9.14 -2.15
N ARG A 44 18.82 9.12 -2.55
CA ARG A 44 19.30 9.88 -3.71
C ARG A 44 18.62 9.44 -5.00
N GLY A 45 18.54 8.13 -5.24
CA GLY A 45 17.92 7.60 -6.45
C GLY A 45 16.45 7.97 -6.58
N LEU A 46 15.70 7.82 -5.50
CA LEU A 46 14.28 8.15 -5.52
C LEU A 46 14.05 9.66 -5.64
N ALA A 47 14.86 10.46 -4.96
CA ALA A 47 14.79 11.92 -5.06
C ALA A 47 15.02 12.39 -6.51
N GLU A 48 15.99 11.80 -7.19
CA GLU A 48 16.24 12.11 -8.60
C GLU A 48 15.08 11.66 -9.49
N ASP A 49 14.59 10.44 -9.30
CA ASP A 49 13.50 9.90 -10.11
C ASP A 49 12.21 10.70 -9.98
N LEU A 50 11.90 11.16 -8.79
CA LEU A 50 10.68 11.92 -8.51
C LEU A 50 10.87 13.43 -8.64
N ALA A 51 12.11 13.91 -8.85
CA ALA A 51 12.46 15.32 -8.92
C ALA A 51 12.04 16.09 -7.66
N ILE A 52 12.30 15.51 -6.49
CA ILE A 52 12.00 16.12 -5.19
C ILE A 52 13.25 16.14 -4.32
N ALA A 53 13.23 16.98 -3.27
CA ALA A 53 14.38 17.14 -2.38
C ALA A 53 14.69 15.84 -1.63
N PRO A 54 15.96 15.45 -1.48
CA PRO A 54 16.33 14.25 -0.74
C PRO A 54 15.78 14.21 0.70
N ASN A 55 15.73 15.35 1.38
CA ASN A 55 15.19 15.43 2.74
C ASN A 55 13.72 14.97 2.82
N THR A 56 12.95 15.17 1.76
CA THR A 56 11.57 14.71 1.68
C THR A 56 11.51 13.20 1.71
N ILE A 57 12.43 12.53 0.99
CA ILE A 57 12.53 11.07 1.00
C ILE A 57 12.96 10.57 2.39
N VAL A 58 13.95 11.25 2.99
CA VAL A 58 14.43 10.91 4.35
C VAL A 58 13.27 10.96 5.34
N LYS A 59 12.46 12.01 5.29
CA LYS A 59 11.30 12.14 6.18
C LYS A 59 10.29 11.00 5.98
N ALA A 60 9.98 10.67 4.73
CA ALA A 60 9.05 9.59 4.41
C ALA A 60 9.56 8.25 4.93
N TYR A 61 10.83 7.93 4.66
CA TYR A 61 11.44 6.68 5.13
C TYR A 61 11.54 6.62 6.65
N SER A 62 11.79 7.75 7.31
CA SER A 62 11.83 7.82 8.78
C SER A 62 10.45 7.53 9.38
N GLU A 63 9.39 8.04 8.78
CA GLU A 63 8.03 7.74 9.21
C GLU A 63 7.72 6.25 9.09
N LEU A 64 8.04 5.66 7.95
CA LEU A 64 7.82 4.23 7.71
C LEU A 64 8.66 3.36 8.66
N ARG A 65 9.89 3.79 8.96
CA ARG A 65 10.76 3.09 9.91
C ARG A 65 10.20 3.15 11.32
N ARG A 66 9.68 4.31 11.72
CA ARG A 66 9.06 4.49 13.03
C ARG A 66 7.82 3.62 13.19
N GLU A 67 7.06 3.41 12.10
CA GLU A 67 5.90 2.52 12.08
C GLU A 67 6.29 1.04 12.04
N GLY A 68 7.56 0.74 11.84
CA GLY A 68 8.05 -0.64 11.75
C GLY A 68 7.79 -1.31 10.41
N LEU A 69 7.42 -0.55 9.38
CA LEU A 69 7.12 -1.11 8.04
C LEU A 69 8.39 -1.30 7.21
N VAL A 70 9.42 -0.53 7.48
CA VAL A 70 10.73 -0.67 6.84
C VAL A 70 11.82 -0.66 7.90
N GLU A 71 12.98 -1.19 7.55
CA GLU A 71 14.15 -1.21 8.43
C GLU A 71 15.42 -0.95 7.64
N SER A 72 16.44 -0.44 8.32
CA SER A 72 17.76 -0.27 7.72
C SER A 72 18.59 -1.52 7.99
N ARG A 73 19.17 -2.09 6.94
CA ARG A 73 20.09 -3.23 7.06
C ARG A 73 21.48 -2.81 6.62
N ALA A 74 22.44 -3.07 7.48
CA ALA A 74 23.85 -2.77 7.20
C ALA A 74 24.29 -3.46 5.91
N GLY A 75 24.92 -2.69 5.01
CA GLY A 75 25.41 -3.20 3.73
C GLY A 75 24.36 -3.44 2.66
N VAL A 76 23.07 -3.27 2.99
CA VAL A 76 21.97 -3.48 2.05
C VAL A 76 21.22 -2.18 1.77
N GLY A 77 20.82 -1.45 2.81
CA GLY A 77 20.02 -0.23 2.71
C GLY A 77 18.68 -0.38 3.42
N THR A 78 17.68 0.35 2.96
CA THR A 78 16.34 0.29 3.53
C THR A 78 15.55 -0.83 2.85
N VAL A 79 14.97 -1.70 3.65
CA VAL A 79 14.19 -2.85 3.18
C VAL A 79 12.85 -2.91 3.87
N VAL A 80 11.88 -3.57 3.26
CA VAL A 80 10.59 -3.83 3.88
C VAL A 80 10.80 -4.79 5.04
N ALA A 81 10.31 -4.43 6.24
CA ALA A 81 10.44 -5.24 7.44
C ALA A 81 9.60 -6.51 7.31
N GLU A 82 10.08 -7.62 7.87
CA GLU A 82 9.41 -8.91 7.68
C GLU A 82 8.17 -9.07 8.57
N GLY A 83 8.29 -9.27 9.84
CA GLY A 83 7.16 -9.59 10.70
C GLY A 83 6.08 -8.51 10.78
N VAL A 84 6.48 -7.25 10.81
CA VAL A 84 5.56 -6.12 10.95
C VAL A 84 4.78 -5.87 9.65
N ALA A 85 5.40 -6.10 8.50
CA ALA A 85 4.71 -5.99 7.22
C ALA A 85 3.58 -7.01 7.12
N GLU A 86 3.76 -8.23 7.62
CA GLU A 86 2.72 -9.26 7.71
C GLU A 86 1.55 -8.80 8.59
N ILE A 87 1.85 -8.22 9.74
CA ILE A 87 0.83 -7.68 10.65
C ILE A 87 0.03 -6.56 9.98
N ALA A 88 0.71 -5.64 9.28
CA ALA A 88 0.06 -4.55 8.57
C ALA A 88 -0.90 -5.07 7.49
N ARG A 89 -0.47 -6.08 6.72
CA ARG A 89 -1.32 -6.73 5.73
C ARG A 89 -2.53 -7.42 6.37
N GLY A 90 -2.32 -8.09 7.50
CA GLY A 90 -3.40 -8.72 8.26
C GLY A 90 -4.46 -7.72 8.70
N ARG A 91 -4.04 -6.57 9.22
CA ARG A 91 -4.94 -5.49 9.63
C ARG A 91 -5.74 -4.94 8.45
N ARG A 92 -5.08 -4.74 7.31
CA ARG A 92 -5.73 -4.25 6.10
C ARG A 92 -6.77 -5.26 5.61
N ARG A 93 -6.43 -6.52 5.64
CA ARG A 93 -7.32 -7.62 5.27
C ARG A 93 -8.58 -7.63 6.13
N GLU A 94 -8.43 -7.53 7.45
CA GLU A 94 -9.56 -7.47 8.37
C GLU A 94 -10.44 -6.24 8.13
N ALA A 95 -9.83 -5.09 7.84
CA ALA A 95 -10.58 -3.88 7.52
C ALA A 95 -11.44 -4.05 6.27
N VAL A 96 -10.93 -4.71 5.24
CA VAL A 96 -11.68 -5.02 4.02
C VAL A 96 -12.84 -5.96 4.34
N PHE A 97 -12.61 -7.01 5.13
CA PHE A 97 -13.66 -7.93 5.53
C PHE A 97 -14.78 -7.23 6.29
N GLU A 98 -14.43 -6.32 7.20
CA GLU A 98 -15.43 -5.58 7.95
C GLU A 98 -16.27 -4.67 7.05
N ARG A 99 -15.65 -4.01 6.11
CA ARG A 99 -16.35 -3.17 5.12
C ARG A 99 -17.29 -4.02 4.27
N LEU A 100 -16.86 -5.21 3.89
CA LEU A 100 -17.70 -6.15 3.13
C LEU A 100 -18.92 -6.58 3.95
N ARG A 101 -18.73 -6.89 5.23
CA ARG A 101 -19.87 -7.25 6.11
C ARG A 101 -20.91 -6.15 6.17
N VAL A 102 -20.46 -4.90 6.29
CA VAL A 102 -21.37 -3.74 6.31
C VAL A 102 -22.12 -3.65 4.99
N LEU A 103 -21.42 -3.78 3.86
CA LEU A 103 -22.05 -3.72 2.54
C LEU A 103 -23.09 -4.83 2.33
N VAL A 104 -22.81 -6.03 2.82
CA VAL A 104 -23.76 -7.15 2.74
C VAL A 104 -25.04 -6.83 3.54
N ARG A 105 -24.88 -6.28 4.75
CA ARG A 105 -26.03 -5.87 5.55
C ARG A 105 -26.85 -4.77 4.88
N ASP A 106 -26.18 -3.79 4.28
CA ASP A 106 -26.84 -2.71 3.54
C ASP A 106 -27.59 -3.25 2.33
N ALA A 107 -26.97 -4.17 1.60
CA ALA A 107 -27.59 -4.84 0.45
C ALA A 107 -28.88 -5.56 0.87
N ALA A 108 -28.82 -6.33 1.96
CA ALA A 108 -29.98 -7.03 2.47
C ALA A 108 -31.12 -6.07 2.84
N ALA A 109 -30.79 -4.93 3.46
CA ALA A 109 -31.76 -3.91 3.82
C ALA A 109 -32.44 -3.29 2.59
N LEU A 110 -31.75 -3.26 1.45
CA LEU A 110 -32.26 -2.74 0.18
C LEU A 110 -32.98 -3.81 -0.66
N GLY A 111 -33.10 -5.02 -0.15
CA GLY A 111 -33.75 -6.12 -0.88
C GLY A 111 -32.87 -6.77 -1.95
N ILE A 112 -31.58 -6.49 -1.95
CA ILE A 112 -30.62 -7.17 -2.83
C ILE A 112 -30.45 -8.60 -2.32
N THR A 113 -30.61 -9.58 -3.21
CA THR A 113 -30.59 -10.98 -2.82
C THR A 113 -29.16 -11.56 -2.74
N GLU A 114 -29.03 -12.69 -2.06
CA GLU A 114 -27.78 -13.43 -2.02
C GLU A 114 -27.30 -13.79 -3.42
N ASP A 115 -28.21 -14.24 -4.29
CA ASP A 115 -27.89 -14.56 -5.68
C ASP A 115 -27.32 -13.37 -6.44
N ASP A 116 -27.89 -12.18 -6.25
CA ASP A 116 -27.37 -10.93 -6.84
C ASP A 116 -25.94 -10.67 -6.42
N LEU A 117 -25.64 -10.88 -5.14
CA LEU A 117 -24.30 -10.65 -4.60
C LEU A 117 -23.29 -11.67 -5.15
N TRP A 118 -23.67 -12.94 -5.24
CA TRP A 118 -22.81 -13.97 -5.84
C TRP A 118 -22.51 -13.67 -7.31
N GLU A 119 -23.50 -13.21 -8.05
CA GLU A 119 -23.33 -12.82 -9.45
C GLU A 119 -22.29 -11.70 -9.60
N ILE A 120 -22.38 -10.69 -8.73
CA ILE A 120 -21.41 -9.58 -8.73
C ILE A 120 -19.99 -10.08 -8.41
N LEU A 121 -19.87 -10.92 -7.36
CA LEU A 121 -18.59 -11.49 -6.97
C LEU A 121 -17.94 -12.28 -8.11
N ASP A 122 -18.70 -13.16 -8.72
CA ASP A 122 -18.22 -13.99 -9.84
C ASP A 122 -17.76 -13.13 -11.00
N SER A 123 -18.56 -12.12 -11.36
CA SER A 123 -18.25 -11.21 -12.45
C SER A 123 -16.97 -10.41 -12.19
N GLU A 124 -16.79 -9.93 -10.96
CA GLU A 124 -15.59 -9.16 -10.63
C GLU A 124 -14.33 -10.01 -10.61
N PHE A 125 -14.40 -11.24 -10.06
CA PHE A 125 -13.26 -12.15 -10.08
C PHE A 125 -12.86 -12.56 -11.49
N GLU A 126 -13.82 -12.72 -12.39
CA GLU A 126 -13.53 -13.02 -13.80
C GLU A 126 -12.78 -11.91 -14.51
N ARG A 127 -13.00 -10.66 -14.11
CA ARG A 127 -12.31 -9.49 -14.69
C ARG A 127 -10.90 -9.32 -14.18
N MET A 128 -10.55 -9.95 -13.06
CA MET A 128 -9.23 -9.79 -12.47
C MET A 128 -8.19 -10.58 -13.24
N PRO A 129 -6.96 -10.02 -13.41
CA PRO A 129 -5.87 -10.77 -14.01
C PRO A 129 -5.58 -12.00 -13.16
N ARG A 130 -5.44 -13.15 -13.79
CA ARG A 130 -5.03 -14.37 -13.10
C ARG A 130 -3.52 -14.32 -12.86
N GLU A 131 -3.11 -14.55 -11.64
CA GLU A 131 -1.70 -14.75 -11.35
C GLU A 131 -1.27 -16.09 -11.94
N GLY A 132 -0.29 -16.00 -12.80
CA GLY A 132 0.23 -17.17 -13.49
C GLY A 132 1.11 -18.05 -12.63
#